data_3b50cd68003f5c132731335c6de37597
#
_entry.id   3b50cd68003f5c132731335c6de37597
#
_cell.length_a   1.000
_cell.length_b   1.000
_cell.length_c   1.000
_cell.angle_alpha   90.00
_cell.angle_beta   90.00
_cell.angle_gamma   90.00
#
_symmetry.space_group_name_H-M   'P 1'
#
loop_
_entity.id
_entity.type
_entity.pdbx_description
1 polymer ?
#
loop_
_entity_poly.entity_id
_entity_poly.type
_entity_poly.pdbx_seq_one_letter_code
_entity_poly.pdbx_strand_id
1 'polypeptide(L)'
;VSGRGASVHASPACVAALSKPGVLARVFKERVIVPTQEEALATFVALGEEHFFQRLGLALRAAKVSVGSEAVGEVLGRKKLSLLLTAGDLGPAVLKKEASVARAYLVEHISYAGGGARIGQALGRAFVGSLAVRRGPFGAELARCSKLLAAFPGSGFSQVSLES
;
A
#
# COMPACT_ATOMS: atom_id res chain seq x y z
N VAL A 1 -17.47 -16.82 -10.69
CA VAL A 1 -17.01 -17.96 -11.51
C VAL A 1 -15.85 -18.59 -10.78
N SER A 2 -16.04 -19.78 -10.23
CA SER A 2 -14.99 -20.59 -9.61
C SER A 2 -14.17 -21.27 -10.71
N GLY A 3 -13.08 -20.65 -11.13
CA GLY A 3 -12.15 -21.20 -12.10
C GLY A 3 -10.85 -21.67 -11.46
N ARG A 4 -10.04 -22.45 -12.20
CA ARG A 4 -8.67 -22.78 -11.79
C ARG A 4 -7.85 -21.50 -11.74
N GLY A 5 -7.31 -21.16 -10.56
CA GLY A 5 -6.42 -20.03 -10.38
C GLY A 5 -4.96 -20.44 -10.57
N ALA A 6 -4.13 -19.46 -10.89
CA ALA A 6 -2.68 -19.59 -10.87
C ALA A 6 -2.09 -18.57 -9.92
N SER A 7 -0.96 -18.90 -9.28
CA SER A 7 -0.22 -17.98 -8.41
C SER A 7 1.00 -17.45 -9.14
N VAL A 8 1.31 -16.19 -8.90
CA VAL A 8 2.51 -15.52 -9.39
C VAL A 8 3.26 -14.89 -8.23
N HIS A 9 4.58 -14.89 -8.27
CA HIS A 9 5.37 -14.14 -7.30
C HIS A 9 5.06 -12.65 -7.43
N ALA A 10 4.81 -12.01 -6.32
CA ALA A 10 4.53 -10.58 -6.25
C ALA A 10 5.82 -9.76 -6.41
N SER A 11 6.41 -9.82 -7.59
CA SER A 11 7.55 -8.99 -8.01
C SER A 11 7.31 -8.43 -9.42
N PRO A 12 7.81 -7.23 -9.73
CA PRO A 12 7.62 -6.63 -11.06
C PRO A 12 8.07 -7.54 -12.19
N ALA A 13 9.22 -8.22 -12.02
CA ALA A 13 9.76 -9.12 -13.03
C ALA A 13 8.86 -10.35 -13.28
N CYS A 14 8.30 -10.95 -12.23
CA CYS A 14 7.42 -12.11 -12.36
C CYS A 14 6.06 -11.73 -12.93
N VAL A 15 5.51 -10.58 -12.54
CA VAL A 15 4.25 -10.07 -13.10
C VAL A 15 4.42 -9.70 -14.57
N ALA A 16 5.49 -9.00 -14.94
CA ALA A 16 5.82 -8.69 -16.32
C ALA A 16 6.01 -9.96 -17.19
N ALA A 17 6.52 -11.05 -16.62
CA ALA A 17 6.70 -12.31 -17.31
C ALA A 17 5.38 -12.99 -17.75
N LEU A 18 4.23 -12.60 -17.19
CA LEU A 18 2.91 -13.08 -17.63
C LEU A 18 2.61 -12.69 -19.07
N SER A 19 3.22 -11.63 -19.58
CA SER A 19 3.08 -11.17 -20.97
C SER A 19 3.91 -11.98 -21.96
N LYS A 20 4.76 -12.91 -21.50
CA LYS A 20 5.56 -13.75 -22.40
C LYS A 20 4.66 -14.80 -23.08
N PRO A 21 4.85 -15.01 -24.41
CA PRO A 21 4.09 -16.01 -25.15
C PRO A 21 4.16 -17.40 -24.50
N GLY A 22 3.02 -18.04 -24.40
CA GLY A 22 2.91 -19.41 -23.89
C GLY A 22 2.93 -19.58 -22.38
N VAL A 23 3.27 -18.56 -21.57
CA VAL A 23 3.28 -18.68 -20.10
C VAL A 23 1.89 -19.00 -19.58
N LEU A 24 0.90 -18.16 -19.87
CA LEU A 24 -0.47 -18.37 -19.42
C LEU A 24 -1.13 -19.58 -20.08
N ALA A 25 -0.91 -19.80 -21.38
CA ALA A 25 -1.44 -20.95 -22.10
C ALA A 25 -0.95 -22.29 -21.51
N ARG A 26 0.32 -22.35 -21.06
CA ARG A 26 0.88 -23.53 -20.38
C ARG A 26 0.23 -23.79 -19.03
N VAL A 27 -0.05 -22.74 -18.27
CA VAL A 27 -0.66 -22.83 -16.93
C VAL A 27 -2.13 -23.25 -17.04
N PHE A 28 -2.89 -22.61 -17.92
CA PHE A 28 -4.33 -22.86 -18.04
C PHE A 28 -4.66 -23.99 -19.02
N LYS A 29 -3.69 -24.47 -19.81
CA LYS A 29 -3.85 -25.52 -20.86
C LYS A 29 -4.90 -25.17 -21.90
N GLU A 30 -5.07 -23.90 -22.18
CA GLU A 30 -6.02 -23.37 -23.15
C GLU A 30 -5.49 -22.05 -23.76
N ARG A 31 -6.13 -21.63 -24.87
CA ARG A 31 -5.82 -20.32 -25.46
C ARG A 31 -6.34 -19.22 -24.55
N VAL A 32 -5.41 -18.37 -24.08
CA VAL A 32 -5.72 -17.18 -23.24
C VAL A 32 -5.27 -15.92 -23.96
N ILE A 33 -6.02 -14.86 -23.77
CA ILE A 33 -5.59 -13.52 -24.16
C ILE A 33 -4.45 -13.13 -23.23
N VAL A 34 -3.28 -12.85 -23.81
CA VAL A 34 -2.09 -12.47 -23.07
C VAL A 34 -2.07 -10.95 -22.96
N PRO A 35 -2.07 -10.36 -21.73
CA PRO A 35 -1.95 -8.93 -21.57
C PRO A 35 -0.56 -8.43 -22.00
N THR A 36 -0.44 -7.17 -22.35
CA THR A 36 0.86 -6.53 -22.47
C THR A 36 1.54 -6.46 -21.10
N GLN A 37 2.86 -6.23 -21.09
CA GLN A 37 3.60 -6.08 -19.85
C GLN A 37 3.07 -4.91 -19.01
N GLU A 38 2.76 -3.80 -19.65
CA GLU A 38 2.22 -2.62 -19.02
C GLU A 38 0.84 -2.89 -18.40
N GLU A 39 -0.06 -3.53 -19.14
CA GLU A 39 -1.38 -3.92 -18.64
C GLU A 39 -1.30 -4.89 -17.46
N ALA A 40 -0.40 -5.87 -17.51
CA ALA A 40 -0.21 -6.82 -16.42
C ALA A 40 0.28 -6.11 -15.14
N LEU A 41 1.26 -5.21 -15.24
CA LEU A 41 1.78 -4.44 -14.12
C LEU A 41 0.73 -3.47 -13.57
N ALA A 42 0.06 -2.72 -14.44
CA ALA A 42 -0.99 -1.78 -14.04
C ALA A 42 -2.15 -2.48 -13.33
N THR A 43 -2.59 -3.63 -13.86
CA THR A 43 -3.64 -4.44 -13.24
C THR A 43 -3.23 -4.94 -11.86
N PHE A 44 -1.99 -5.44 -11.72
CA PHE A 44 -1.48 -5.89 -10.43
C PHE A 44 -1.45 -4.76 -9.40
N VAL A 45 -0.96 -3.59 -9.79
CA VAL A 45 -0.92 -2.41 -8.92
C VAL A 45 -2.34 -1.99 -8.51
N ALA A 46 -3.25 -1.85 -9.47
CA ALA A 46 -4.64 -1.43 -9.19
C ALA A 46 -5.34 -2.38 -8.22
N LEU A 47 -5.24 -3.69 -8.43
CA LEU A 47 -5.82 -4.70 -7.54
C LEU A 47 -5.14 -4.70 -6.16
N GLY A 48 -3.83 -4.51 -6.12
CA GLY A 48 -3.08 -4.44 -4.88
C GLY A 48 -3.43 -3.20 -4.04
N GLU A 49 -3.57 -2.04 -4.68
CA GLU A 49 -4.00 -0.80 -4.01
C GLU A 49 -5.43 -0.92 -3.48
N GLU A 50 -6.34 -1.48 -4.28
CA GLU A 50 -7.72 -1.72 -3.85
C GLU A 50 -7.75 -2.66 -2.63
N HIS A 51 -7.01 -3.75 -2.68
CA HIS A 51 -6.86 -4.66 -1.54
C HIS A 51 -6.33 -3.94 -0.30
N PHE A 52 -5.28 -3.13 -0.45
CA PHE A 52 -4.72 -2.34 0.66
C PHE A 52 -5.78 -1.45 1.31
N PHE A 53 -6.54 -0.69 0.52
CA PHE A 53 -7.55 0.22 1.03
C PHE A 53 -8.75 -0.51 1.68
N GLN A 54 -9.15 -1.65 1.13
CA GLN A 54 -10.18 -2.49 1.77
C GLN A 54 -9.69 -3.00 3.14
N ARG A 55 -8.45 -3.46 3.24
CA ARG A 55 -7.85 -3.90 4.52
C ARG A 55 -7.67 -2.75 5.50
N LEU A 56 -7.33 -1.57 5.02
CA LEU A 56 -7.24 -0.35 5.83
C LEU A 56 -8.60 0.02 6.44
N GLY A 57 -9.68 -0.06 5.67
CA GLY A 57 -11.04 0.15 6.15
C GLY A 57 -11.45 -0.88 7.22
N LEU A 58 -11.06 -2.15 7.05
CA LEU A 58 -11.27 -3.19 8.07
C LEU A 58 -10.48 -2.89 9.36
N ALA A 59 -9.23 -2.45 9.22
CA ALA A 59 -8.38 -2.10 10.35
C ALA A 59 -8.94 -0.90 11.14
N LEU A 60 -9.54 0.08 10.46
CA LEU A 60 -10.23 1.18 11.12
C LEU A 60 -11.43 0.69 11.95
N ARG A 61 -12.28 -0.15 11.39
CA ARG A 61 -13.42 -0.76 12.11
C ARG A 61 -13.00 -1.58 13.31
N ALA A 62 -11.82 -2.20 13.23
CA ALA A 62 -11.21 -2.95 14.34
C ALA A 62 -10.48 -2.04 15.37
N ALA A 63 -10.61 -0.71 15.27
CA ALA A 63 -9.92 0.28 16.11
C ALA A 63 -8.38 0.14 16.12
N LYS A 64 -7.80 -0.29 14.98
CA LYS A 64 -6.34 -0.45 14.81
C LYS A 64 -5.70 0.70 14.04
N VAL A 65 -6.48 1.71 13.63
CA VAL A 65 -6.01 2.88 12.89
C VAL A 65 -6.28 4.14 13.71
N SER A 66 -5.28 5.00 13.81
CA SER A 66 -5.39 6.35 14.37
C SER A 66 -5.24 7.36 13.23
N VAL A 67 -6.20 8.27 13.08
CA VAL A 67 -6.29 9.19 11.94
C VAL A 67 -6.06 10.62 12.40
N GLY A 68 -5.18 11.34 11.68
CA GLY A 68 -4.82 12.73 11.94
C GLY A 68 -3.56 12.85 12.79
N SER A 69 -2.85 13.98 12.63
CA SER A 69 -1.51 14.20 13.22
C SER A 69 -1.48 14.13 14.74
N GLU A 70 -2.53 14.59 15.43
CA GLU A 70 -2.60 14.53 16.90
C GLU A 70 -2.73 13.08 17.39
N ALA A 71 -3.68 12.33 16.83
CA ALA A 71 -3.90 10.92 17.16
C ALA A 71 -2.69 10.05 16.82
N VAL A 72 -2.00 10.38 15.72
CA VAL A 72 -0.73 9.74 15.31
C VAL A 72 0.34 10.03 16.39
N GLY A 73 0.47 11.26 16.84
CA GLY A 73 1.44 11.65 17.87
C GLY A 73 1.26 10.91 19.20
N GLU A 74 0.03 10.76 19.66
CA GLU A 74 -0.27 10.01 20.90
C GLU A 74 0.10 8.53 20.80
N VAL A 75 -0.17 7.90 19.66
CA VAL A 75 0.11 6.46 19.48
C VAL A 75 1.58 6.19 19.23
N LEU A 76 2.29 7.14 18.60
CA LEU A 76 3.75 7.11 18.44
C LEU A 76 4.47 7.06 19.77
N GLY A 77 4.08 7.89 20.73
CA GLY A 77 4.65 7.90 22.07
C GLY A 77 4.58 6.55 22.80
N ARG A 78 3.65 5.68 22.42
CA ARG A 78 3.46 4.35 23.00
C ARG A 78 4.24 3.24 22.29
N LYS A 79 5.04 3.53 21.26
CA LYS A 79 5.86 2.57 20.47
C LYS A 79 5.09 1.35 19.94
N LYS A 80 3.80 1.49 19.64
CA LYS A 80 2.92 0.38 19.23
C LYS A 80 2.44 0.50 17.79
N LEU A 81 3.29 1.03 16.89
CA LEU A 81 2.97 1.21 15.49
C LEU A 81 3.71 0.22 14.59
N SER A 82 3.06 -0.14 13.49
CA SER A 82 3.67 -0.90 12.38
C SER A 82 3.89 -0.03 11.16
N LEU A 83 3.01 0.95 10.92
CA LEU A 83 3.00 1.73 9.70
C LEU A 83 2.51 3.15 9.98
N LEU A 84 3.20 4.13 9.42
CA LEU A 84 2.74 5.50 9.22
C LEU A 84 2.48 5.69 7.72
N LEU A 85 1.26 6.07 7.37
CA LEU A 85 0.86 6.42 6.01
C LEU A 85 0.58 7.90 5.92
N THR A 86 1.19 8.58 4.95
CA THR A 86 0.96 10.00 4.65
C THR A 86 0.47 10.18 3.22
N ALA A 87 -0.40 11.15 3.03
CA ALA A 87 -0.83 11.57 1.70
C ALA A 87 0.29 12.36 1.00
N GLY A 88 0.53 12.08 -0.27
CA GLY A 88 1.58 12.73 -1.05
C GLY A 88 1.26 14.19 -1.43
N ASP A 89 0.01 14.61 -1.28
CA ASP A 89 -0.47 15.98 -1.51
C ASP A 89 -0.36 16.89 -0.27
N LEU A 90 0.23 16.40 0.82
CA LEU A 90 0.55 17.24 1.98
C LEU A 90 1.68 18.22 1.67
N GLY A 91 1.63 19.39 2.32
CA GLY A 91 2.69 20.38 2.21
C GLY A 91 4.06 19.84 2.68
N PRO A 92 5.18 20.29 2.06
CA PRO A 92 6.52 19.77 2.35
C PRO A 92 6.92 19.83 3.81
N ALA A 93 6.50 20.86 4.54
CA ALA A 93 6.78 21.00 5.98
C ALA A 93 6.11 19.89 6.81
N VAL A 94 4.89 19.51 6.45
CA VAL A 94 4.15 18.43 7.13
C VAL A 94 4.80 17.09 6.83
N LEU A 95 5.12 16.81 5.57
CA LEU A 95 5.79 15.57 5.17
C LEU A 95 7.14 15.41 5.89
N LYS A 96 7.92 16.48 5.96
CA LYS A 96 9.21 16.49 6.69
C LYS A 96 9.04 16.21 8.19
N LYS A 97 8.01 16.81 8.82
CA LYS A 97 7.68 16.56 10.22
C LYS A 97 7.32 15.09 10.45
N GLU A 98 6.41 14.55 9.64
CA GLU A 98 5.97 13.14 9.74
C GLU A 98 7.13 12.16 9.50
N ALA A 99 8.00 12.44 8.52
CA ALA A 99 9.19 11.64 8.27
C ALA A 99 10.17 11.66 9.46
N SER A 100 10.39 12.82 10.09
CA SER A 100 11.25 12.95 11.27
C SER A 100 10.68 12.15 12.44
N VAL A 101 9.37 12.18 12.62
CA VAL A 101 8.67 11.44 13.66
C VAL A 101 8.76 9.94 13.41
N ALA A 102 8.50 9.47 12.19
CA ALA A 102 8.63 8.06 11.83
C ALA A 102 10.04 7.52 12.10
N ARG A 103 11.06 8.33 11.77
CA ARG A 103 12.48 8.02 12.04
C ARG A 103 12.76 7.88 13.53
N ALA A 104 12.32 8.84 14.33
CA ALA A 104 12.55 8.86 15.78
C ALA A 104 11.97 7.62 16.49
N TYR A 105 10.88 7.08 15.96
CA TYR A 105 10.19 5.92 16.52
C TYR A 105 10.45 4.62 15.78
N LEU A 106 11.29 4.63 14.74
CA LEU A 106 11.63 3.46 13.90
C LEU A 106 10.37 2.78 13.31
N VAL A 107 9.46 3.59 12.81
CA VAL A 107 8.21 3.13 12.20
C VAL A 107 8.35 3.15 10.67
N GLU A 108 7.85 2.13 10.01
CA GLU A 108 7.76 2.11 8.53
C GLU A 108 6.92 3.31 8.06
N HIS A 109 7.48 4.14 7.18
CA HIS A 109 6.81 5.32 6.66
C HIS A 109 6.60 5.18 5.15
N ILE A 110 5.36 5.23 4.74
CA ILE A 110 4.92 5.14 3.34
C ILE A 110 4.16 6.41 2.98
N SER A 111 4.47 6.97 1.82
CA SER A 111 3.68 8.05 1.20
C SER A 111 2.80 7.47 0.09
N TYR A 112 1.61 8.04 -0.07
CA TYR A 112 0.67 7.67 -1.14
C TYR A 112 0.38 8.85 -2.06
N ALA A 113 0.86 8.79 -3.30
CA ALA A 113 0.75 9.87 -4.29
C ALA A 113 -0.69 10.17 -4.75
N GLY A 114 -1.63 9.22 -4.61
CA GLY A 114 -3.05 9.42 -4.90
C GLY A 114 -3.79 10.36 -3.95
N GLY A 115 -3.10 10.91 -2.95
CA GLY A 115 -3.56 11.99 -2.10
C GLY A 115 -4.49 11.60 -0.96
N GLY A 116 -4.76 12.58 -0.10
CA GLY A 116 -5.54 12.40 1.11
C GLY A 116 -7.03 12.16 0.88
N ALA A 117 -7.57 12.58 -0.25
CA ALA A 117 -8.96 12.30 -0.63
C ALA A 117 -9.18 10.80 -0.88
N ARG A 118 -8.26 10.11 -1.55
CA ARG A 118 -8.36 8.66 -1.80
C ARG A 118 -8.22 7.86 -0.50
N ILE A 119 -7.30 8.26 0.39
CA ILE A 119 -7.18 7.66 1.72
C ILE A 119 -8.46 7.88 2.52
N GLY A 120 -8.98 9.10 2.50
CA GLY A 120 -10.23 9.47 3.17
C GLY A 120 -11.41 8.63 2.71
N GLN A 121 -11.57 8.44 1.40
CA GLN A 121 -12.62 7.60 0.82
C GLN A 121 -12.63 6.19 1.41
N ALA A 122 -11.46 5.56 1.58
CA ALA A 122 -11.35 4.23 2.16
C ALA A 122 -11.77 4.19 3.64
N LEU A 123 -11.72 5.32 4.33
CA LEU A 123 -12.02 5.47 5.75
C LEU A 123 -13.39 6.15 6.02
N GLY A 124 -14.17 6.41 4.98
CA GLY A 124 -15.45 7.12 5.11
C GLY A 124 -15.31 8.59 5.49
N ARG A 125 -14.22 9.25 5.08
CA ARG A 125 -13.90 10.66 5.34
C ARG A 125 -13.64 11.41 4.04
N ALA A 126 -13.84 12.73 4.04
CA ALA A 126 -13.55 13.54 2.86
C ALA A 126 -12.04 13.59 2.53
N PHE A 127 -11.21 13.67 3.57
CA PHE A 127 -9.75 13.79 3.43
C PHE A 127 -9.04 13.20 4.66
N VAL A 128 -7.92 12.52 4.43
CA VAL A 128 -7.01 12.05 5.49
C VAL A 128 -5.57 12.30 5.06
N GLY A 129 -4.89 13.22 5.73
CA GLY A 129 -3.50 13.58 5.43
C GLY A 129 -2.49 12.57 5.99
N SER A 130 -2.69 12.11 7.22
CA SER A 130 -1.85 11.12 7.86
C SER A 130 -2.63 10.17 8.73
N LEU A 131 -2.16 8.94 8.84
CA LEU A 131 -2.69 7.93 9.74
C LEU A 131 -1.61 6.97 10.19
N ALA A 132 -1.84 6.36 11.33
CA ALA A 132 -0.97 5.35 11.90
C ALA A 132 -1.71 4.03 12.13
N VAL A 133 -1.07 2.93 11.78
CA VAL A 133 -1.61 1.58 11.99
C VAL A 133 -0.88 0.92 13.15
N ARG A 134 -1.63 0.45 14.14
CA ARG A 134 -1.09 -0.20 15.34
C ARG A 134 -0.49 -1.56 15.02
N ARG A 135 0.50 -1.97 15.82
CA ARG A 135 1.08 -3.32 15.74
C ARG A 135 0.01 -4.39 15.89
N GLY A 136 0.16 -5.44 15.10
CA GLY A 136 -0.74 -6.57 15.06
C GLY A 136 -0.89 -7.12 13.65
N PRO A 137 -1.77 -8.10 13.42
CA PRO A 137 -1.94 -8.72 12.11
C PRO A 137 -2.25 -7.72 10.99
N PHE A 138 -3.16 -6.78 11.22
CA PHE A 138 -3.46 -5.71 10.25
C PHE A 138 -2.25 -4.83 9.95
N GLY A 139 -1.52 -4.40 10.99
CA GLY A 139 -0.36 -3.56 10.83
C GLY A 139 0.75 -4.25 10.04
N ALA A 140 1.04 -5.50 10.32
CA ALA A 140 2.04 -6.29 9.61
C ALA A 140 1.63 -6.53 8.14
N GLU A 141 0.36 -6.83 7.89
CA GLU A 141 -0.17 -7.05 6.55
C GLU A 141 -0.12 -5.78 5.70
N LEU A 142 -0.59 -4.65 6.24
CA LEU A 142 -0.61 -3.37 5.54
C LEU A 142 0.81 -2.84 5.27
N ALA A 143 1.72 -2.96 6.23
CA ALA A 143 3.12 -2.57 6.03
C ALA A 143 3.79 -3.43 4.93
N ARG A 144 3.55 -4.74 4.93
CA ARG A 144 4.07 -5.63 3.87
C ARG A 144 3.47 -5.32 2.52
N CYS A 145 2.15 -5.10 2.45
CA CYS A 145 1.44 -4.80 1.21
C CYS A 145 1.91 -3.46 0.59
N SER A 146 1.98 -2.39 1.38
CA SER A 146 2.44 -1.08 0.89
C SER A 146 3.90 -1.10 0.45
N LYS A 147 4.76 -1.80 1.17
CA LYS A 147 6.16 -1.98 0.80
C LYS A 147 6.32 -2.76 -0.52
N LEU A 148 5.53 -3.81 -0.68
CA LEU A 148 5.48 -4.58 -1.92
C LEU A 148 5.05 -3.69 -3.09
N LEU A 149 3.94 -2.96 -2.94
CA LEU A 149 3.42 -2.08 -3.99
C LEU A 149 4.40 -0.97 -4.34
N ALA A 150 5.11 -0.40 -3.37
CA ALA A 150 6.13 0.62 -3.62
C ALA A 150 7.27 0.16 -4.54
N ALA A 151 7.48 -1.15 -4.71
CA ALA A 151 8.45 -1.71 -5.65
C ALA A 151 7.93 -1.78 -7.10
N PHE A 152 6.63 -1.57 -7.34
CA PHE A 152 6.05 -1.66 -8.67
C PHE A 152 6.00 -0.30 -9.37
N PRO A 153 6.37 -0.23 -10.66
CA PRO A 153 6.21 0.98 -11.45
C PRO A 153 4.72 1.35 -11.55
N GLY A 154 4.43 2.63 -11.46
CA GLY A 154 3.06 3.14 -11.53
C GLY A 154 2.26 3.00 -10.24
N SER A 155 2.83 2.44 -9.17
CA SER A 155 2.20 2.42 -7.85
C SER A 155 2.13 3.83 -7.25
N GLY A 156 1.01 4.13 -6.59
CA GLY A 156 0.89 5.34 -5.78
C GLY A 156 1.70 5.29 -4.47
N PHE A 157 2.13 4.11 -4.04
CA PHE A 157 2.91 3.94 -2.81
C PHE A 157 4.40 4.17 -3.06
N SER A 158 5.04 4.90 -2.14
CA SER A 158 6.48 5.06 -2.09
C SER A 158 7.00 4.99 -0.67
N GLN A 159 8.14 4.32 -0.47
CA GLN A 159 8.83 4.36 0.81
C GLN A 159 9.43 5.75 1.01
N VAL A 160 9.17 6.34 2.16
CA VAL A 160 9.85 7.56 2.55
C VAL A 160 11.19 7.15 3.15
N SER A 161 12.26 7.33 2.36
CA SER A 161 13.62 6.98 2.79
C SER A 161 13.99 7.73 4.06
N LEU A 162 14.59 6.98 4.98
CA LEU A 162 15.09 7.53 6.26
C LEU A 162 16.45 8.23 6.08
N GLU A 163 16.88 8.45 4.82
CA GLU A 163 18.21 9.00 4.54
C GLU A 163 18.26 10.52 4.72
N SER A 164 19.28 10.92 5.45
CA SER A 164 19.90 12.23 5.69
C SER A 164 19.20 13.16 6.63
#